data_3e96501678be22d05b687c41c71c753c
#
_entry.id   3e96501678be22d05b687c41c71c753c
#
_cell.length_a   1.000
_cell.length_b   1.000
_cell.length_c   1.000
_cell.angle_alpha   90.00
_cell.angle_beta   90.00
_cell.angle_gamma   90.00
#
_symmetry.space_group_name_H-M   'P 1'
#
loop_
_entity.id
_entity.type
_entity.pdbx_description
1 polymer ?
#
loop_
_entity_poly.entity_id
_entity_poly.type
_entity_poly.pdbx_seq_one_letter_code
_entity_poly.pdbx_strand_id
1 'polypeptide(L)'
;MHMADALVSPAVAVTMYAASAAAAGVSLVRLHKEEAAAPELAKKKLPTMAVMSALVFAGQMINYTIPGTGSSGHLCGGMLLSAILGPWAGFLSMIVILAIQALFFADGGLLALGANVWNMAFYGCFVDYFLIYRPLMQGRLLAGKGRTKLVLASVLGCVVTLQLGALSVVVETSLSGITALPFGAFAALMQPIHLAIGLVEGGITAAVLLFVYQTRPELLQCASASGAKNRCSRRAALAILAAAALVIGGGLSLLASSNPDGLEWSLFGNEEAGYSANMGLDEEAYGAESAAAEKAAAVQEKTSLLPDYNFAGSDSAAGTSVSGLVGCALVAALAAIISLAGRTARKKSGKKQASAG
;
A
#
# COMPACT_ATOMS: atom_id res chain seq x y z
N MET A 1 4.71 -2.71 8.46
CA MET A 1 5.02 -3.93 7.64
C MET A 1 6.12 -3.69 6.59
N HIS A 2 6.73 -2.51 6.50
CA HIS A 2 7.88 -2.29 5.61
C HIS A 2 9.09 -3.07 6.14
N MET A 3 9.57 -4.06 5.36
CA MET A 3 10.77 -4.80 5.74
C MET A 3 11.99 -3.95 5.45
N ALA A 4 12.93 -3.94 6.40
CA ALA A 4 14.27 -3.39 6.20
C ALA A 4 15.16 -4.38 5.43
N ASP A 5 16.22 -3.86 4.82
CA ASP A 5 17.19 -4.66 4.04
C ASP A 5 17.89 -5.73 4.90
N ALA A 6 18.05 -5.46 6.19
CA ALA A 6 18.63 -6.36 7.16
C ALA A 6 17.85 -7.69 7.38
N LEU A 7 16.59 -7.75 6.99
CA LEU A 7 15.74 -8.95 7.14
C LEU A 7 15.78 -9.88 5.93
N VAL A 8 16.36 -9.45 4.81
CA VAL A 8 16.23 -10.15 3.53
C VAL A 8 17.58 -10.50 2.93
N SER A 9 17.84 -11.80 2.75
CA SER A 9 19.03 -12.24 2.02
C SER A 9 18.95 -11.85 0.54
N PRO A 10 20.10 -11.66 -0.15
CA PRO A 10 20.11 -11.35 -1.59
C PRO A 10 19.35 -12.38 -2.46
N ALA A 11 19.36 -13.65 -2.07
CA ALA A 11 18.65 -14.70 -2.80
C ALA A 11 17.12 -14.54 -2.69
N VAL A 12 16.61 -14.28 -1.49
CA VAL A 12 15.18 -14.02 -1.25
C VAL A 12 14.79 -12.71 -1.92
N ALA A 13 15.61 -11.65 -1.79
CA ALA A 13 15.37 -10.36 -2.44
C ALA A 13 15.20 -10.49 -3.95
N VAL A 14 16.14 -11.16 -4.65
CA VAL A 14 16.06 -11.38 -6.11
C VAL A 14 14.79 -12.17 -6.47
N THR A 15 14.44 -13.19 -5.70
CA THR A 15 13.22 -13.98 -5.92
C THR A 15 11.97 -13.11 -5.81
N MET A 16 11.88 -12.29 -4.76
CA MET A 16 10.74 -11.41 -4.52
C MET A 16 10.65 -10.27 -5.54
N TYR A 17 11.80 -9.72 -5.97
CA TYR A 17 11.84 -8.78 -7.09
C TYR A 17 11.34 -9.41 -8.39
N ALA A 18 11.76 -10.64 -8.70
CA ALA A 18 11.31 -11.34 -9.91
C ALA A 18 9.81 -11.62 -9.89
N ALA A 19 9.27 -12.07 -8.73
CA ALA A 19 7.84 -12.31 -8.56
C ALA A 19 7.02 -11.02 -8.69
N SER A 20 7.44 -9.95 -8.02
CA SER A 20 6.78 -8.64 -8.05
C SER A 20 6.87 -8.00 -9.44
N ALA A 21 8.01 -8.12 -10.13
CA ALA A 21 8.17 -7.63 -11.50
C ALA A 21 7.31 -8.43 -12.50
N ALA A 22 7.18 -9.74 -12.34
CA ALA A 22 6.28 -10.54 -13.15
C ALA A 22 4.81 -10.11 -12.97
N ALA A 23 4.37 -9.92 -11.71
CA ALA A 23 3.04 -9.41 -11.39
C ALA A 23 2.81 -8.01 -11.98
N ALA A 24 3.82 -7.13 -11.92
CA ALA A 24 3.77 -5.80 -12.52
C ALA A 24 3.66 -5.86 -14.06
N GLY A 25 4.43 -6.72 -14.70
CA GLY A 25 4.35 -6.95 -16.15
C GLY A 25 2.96 -7.44 -16.59
N VAL A 26 2.40 -8.42 -15.87
CA VAL A 26 1.03 -8.88 -16.12
C VAL A 26 0.02 -7.74 -15.92
N SER A 27 0.18 -6.93 -14.86
CA SER A 27 -0.69 -5.80 -14.56
C SER A 27 -0.66 -4.74 -15.66
N LEU A 28 0.51 -4.39 -16.18
CA LEU A 28 0.67 -3.46 -17.30
C LEU A 28 -0.05 -3.97 -18.55
N VAL A 29 0.13 -5.25 -18.90
CA VAL A 29 -0.53 -5.86 -20.06
C VAL A 29 -2.05 -5.89 -19.91
N ARG A 30 -2.54 -6.25 -18.72
CA ARG A 30 -3.98 -6.30 -18.43
C ARG A 30 -4.61 -4.90 -18.42
N LEU A 31 -3.97 -3.94 -17.74
CA LEU A 31 -4.43 -2.55 -17.73
C LEU A 31 -4.48 -1.98 -19.13
N HIS A 32 -3.46 -2.23 -19.95
CA HIS A 32 -3.44 -1.79 -21.35
C HIS A 32 -4.60 -2.38 -22.16
N LYS A 33 -4.91 -3.68 -21.98
CA LYS A 33 -6.05 -4.31 -22.64
C LYS A 33 -7.40 -3.72 -22.18
N GLU A 34 -7.59 -3.48 -20.89
CA GLU A 34 -8.79 -2.82 -20.35
C GLU A 34 -8.98 -1.40 -20.93
N GLU A 35 -7.91 -0.61 -20.96
CA GLU A 35 -7.94 0.74 -21.50
C GLU A 35 -8.19 0.77 -23.02
N ALA A 36 -7.68 -0.22 -23.74
CA ALA A 36 -7.94 -0.38 -25.15
C ALA A 36 -9.40 -0.73 -25.44
N ALA A 37 -10.02 -1.56 -24.61
CA ALA A 37 -11.41 -1.95 -24.74
C ALA A 37 -12.39 -0.80 -24.40
N ALA A 38 -12.01 0.12 -23.48
CA ALA A 38 -12.87 1.21 -23.02
C ALA A 38 -12.13 2.57 -22.93
N PRO A 39 -11.79 3.21 -24.05
CA PRO A 39 -10.95 4.42 -24.08
C PRO A 39 -11.50 5.62 -23.30
N GLU A 40 -12.81 5.80 -23.28
CA GLU A 40 -13.43 6.91 -22.54
C GLU A 40 -13.39 6.67 -21.01
N LEU A 41 -13.49 5.43 -20.58
CA LEU A 41 -13.26 5.07 -19.17
C LEU A 41 -11.79 5.25 -18.78
N ALA A 42 -10.87 4.91 -19.66
CA ALA A 42 -9.43 5.11 -19.46
C ALA A 42 -9.10 6.58 -19.20
N LYS A 43 -9.67 7.54 -19.96
CA LYS A 43 -9.48 8.97 -19.73
C LYS A 43 -9.93 9.41 -18.33
N LYS A 44 -10.98 8.78 -17.81
CA LYS A 44 -11.49 9.04 -16.47
C LYS A 44 -10.65 8.36 -15.38
N LYS A 45 -9.97 7.28 -15.67
CA LYS A 45 -9.18 6.51 -14.72
C LYS A 45 -7.95 7.28 -14.20
N LEU A 46 -7.28 8.05 -15.06
CA LEU A 46 -6.07 8.80 -14.73
C LEU A 46 -6.21 9.73 -13.49
N PRO A 47 -7.16 10.69 -13.45
CA PRO A 47 -7.26 11.56 -12.27
C PRO A 47 -7.69 10.78 -11.01
N THR A 48 -8.45 9.68 -11.17
CA THR A 48 -8.81 8.83 -10.03
C THR A 48 -7.60 8.09 -9.50
N MET A 49 -6.74 7.56 -10.36
CA MET A 49 -5.50 6.88 -9.99
C MET A 49 -4.57 7.82 -9.23
N ALA A 50 -4.34 9.04 -9.74
CA ALA A 50 -3.51 10.04 -9.08
C ALA A 50 -4.03 10.39 -7.67
N VAL A 51 -5.33 10.70 -7.54
CA VAL A 51 -5.93 11.10 -6.26
C VAL A 51 -5.94 9.95 -5.27
N MET A 52 -6.29 8.73 -5.71
CA MET A 52 -6.36 7.58 -4.81
C MET A 52 -4.97 7.13 -4.35
N SER A 53 -3.95 7.20 -5.21
CA SER A 53 -2.57 6.90 -4.82
C SER A 53 -2.06 7.91 -3.78
N ALA A 54 -2.33 9.21 -3.95
CA ALA A 54 -1.99 10.23 -2.97
C ALA A 54 -2.73 10.03 -1.63
N LEU A 55 -4.02 9.67 -1.69
CA LEU A 55 -4.81 9.41 -0.47
C LEU A 55 -4.27 8.21 0.31
N VAL A 56 -3.90 7.13 -0.38
CA VAL A 56 -3.32 5.95 0.28
C VAL A 56 -1.94 6.27 0.83
N PHE A 57 -1.07 6.95 0.09
CA PHE A 57 0.23 7.41 0.59
C PHE A 57 0.06 8.25 1.86
N ALA A 58 -0.81 9.26 1.85
CA ALA A 58 -1.09 10.08 3.03
C ALA A 58 -1.61 9.24 4.21
N GLY A 59 -2.49 8.28 3.94
CA GLY A 59 -3.03 7.37 4.95
C GLY A 59 -1.96 6.47 5.58
N GLN A 60 -0.94 6.08 4.82
CA GLN A 60 0.19 5.28 5.31
C GLN A 60 1.13 6.07 6.22
N MET A 61 1.16 7.39 6.14
CA MET A 61 1.92 8.24 7.07
C MET A 61 1.32 8.33 8.46
N ILE A 62 0.08 7.89 8.66
CA ILE A 62 -0.56 7.91 9.97
C ILE A 62 -0.38 6.58 10.66
N ASN A 63 0.56 6.52 11.59
CA ASN A 63 0.64 5.45 12.57
C ASN A 63 -0.38 5.71 13.68
N TYR A 64 -1.26 4.76 13.93
CA TYR A 64 -2.20 4.79 15.05
C TYR A 64 -1.78 3.79 16.13
N THR A 65 -1.83 4.21 17.39
CA THR A 65 -1.51 3.34 18.53
C THR A 65 -2.48 2.17 18.61
N ILE A 66 -1.96 0.95 18.78
CA ILE A 66 -2.76 -0.23 19.10
C ILE A 66 -2.91 -0.31 20.62
N PRO A 67 -4.11 -0.09 21.18
CA PRO A 67 -4.29 -0.02 22.62
C PRO A 67 -3.83 -1.28 23.35
N GLY A 68 -3.08 -1.09 24.44
CA GLY A 68 -2.62 -2.17 25.32
C GLY A 68 -1.48 -3.03 24.78
N THR A 69 -0.81 -2.61 23.70
CA THR A 69 0.31 -3.38 23.10
C THR A 69 1.64 -2.64 23.10
N GLY A 70 1.65 -1.32 23.22
CA GLY A 70 2.85 -0.52 23.00
C GLY A 70 3.32 -0.47 21.54
N SER A 71 2.48 -0.94 20.60
CA SER A 71 2.73 -0.93 19.16
C SER A 71 1.88 0.10 18.46
N SER A 72 2.23 0.37 17.22
CA SER A 72 1.41 1.14 16.28
C SER A 72 1.17 0.35 14.99
N GLY A 73 0.31 0.88 14.15
CA GLY A 73 0.06 0.37 12.82
C GLY A 73 -0.35 1.47 11.87
N HIS A 74 -0.12 1.27 10.59
CA HIS A 74 -0.54 2.15 9.53
C HIS A 74 -1.38 1.40 8.48
N LEU A 75 -2.09 2.15 7.65
CA LEU A 75 -2.83 1.61 6.52
C LEU A 75 -1.89 0.93 5.52
N CYS A 76 -2.29 -0.21 4.98
CA CYS A 76 -1.67 -0.81 3.80
C CYS A 76 -2.27 -0.21 2.51
N GLY A 77 -3.60 -0.11 2.43
CA GLY A 77 -4.34 0.57 1.37
C GLY A 77 -4.53 -0.22 0.07
N GLY A 78 -3.99 -1.42 -0.04
CA GLY A 78 -4.10 -2.23 -1.26
C GLY A 78 -5.55 -2.56 -1.64
N MET A 79 -6.36 -2.95 -0.64
CA MET A 79 -7.79 -3.19 -0.81
C MET A 79 -8.54 -1.93 -1.28
N LEU A 80 -8.27 -0.78 -0.69
CA LEU A 80 -8.90 0.49 -1.06
C LEU A 80 -8.60 0.85 -2.53
N LEU A 81 -7.35 0.70 -2.96
CA LEU A 81 -6.94 0.95 -4.34
C LEU A 81 -7.62 -0.02 -5.31
N SER A 82 -7.63 -1.32 -5.00
CA SER A 82 -8.21 -2.33 -5.88
C SER A 82 -9.73 -2.19 -6.02
N ALA A 83 -10.42 -1.83 -4.95
CA ALA A 83 -11.86 -1.59 -4.96
C ALA A 83 -12.30 -0.42 -5.85
N ILE A 84 -11.43 0.60 -6.03
CA ILE A 84 -11.73 1.79 -6.84
C ILE A 84 -11.08 1.70 -8.22
N LEU A 85 -9.80 1.35 -8.30
CA LEU A 85 -9.03 1.37 -9.55
C LEU A 85 -9.11 0.05 -10.33
N GLY A 86 -9.53 -1.01 -9.66
CA GLY A 86 -9.36 -2.39 -10.11
C GLY A 86 -7.99 -2.96 -9.73
N PRO A 87 -7.83 -4.29 -9.76
CA PRO A 87 -6.65 -4.96 -9.21
C PRO A 87 -5.35 -4.56 -9.91
N TRP A 88 -5.36 -4.43 -11.23
CA TRP A 88 -4.16 -4.13 -12.02
C TRP A 88 -3.64 -2.72 -11.80
N ALA A 89 -4.53 -1.71 -11.85
CA ALA A 89 -4.14 -0.32 -11.62
C ALA A 89 -3.85 -0.07 -10.14
N GLY A 90 -4.57 -0.72 -9.21
CA GLY A 90 -4.30 -0.68 -7.79
C GLY A 90 -2.90 -1.19 -7.46
N PHE A 91 -2.52 -2.34 -8.01
CA PHE A 91 -1.20 -2.93 -7.81
C PHE A 91 -0.06 -2.03 -8.33
N LEU A 92 -0.21 -1.46 -9.53
CA LEU A 92 0.77 -0.52 -10.07
C LEU A 92 0.85 0.78 -9.26
N SER A 93 -0.27 1.26 -8.72
CA SER A 93 -0.29 2.40 -7.80
C SER A 93 0.47 2.10 -6.51
N MET A 94 0.29 0.91 -5.93
CA MET A 94 1.01 0.50 -4.73
C MET A 94 2.52 0.41 -4.98
N ILE A 95 2.96 -0.11 -6.13
CA ILE A 95 4.39 -0.13 -6.49
C ILE A 95 4.96 1.30 -6.49
N VAL A 96 4.23 2.26 -7.05
CA VAL A 96 4.67 3.66 -7.05
C VAL A 96 4.78 4.21 -5.62
N ILE A 97 3.79 3.94 -4.77
CA ILE A 97 3.79 4.39 -3.39
C ILE A 97 5.00 3.82 -2.66
N LEU A 98 5.19 2.50 -2.67
CA LEU A 98 6.28 1.82 -1.97
C LEU A 98 7.67 2.22 -2.52
N ALA A 99 7.80 2.42 -3.83
CA ALA A 99 9.04 2.89 -4.43
C ALA A 99 9.38 4.32 -4.00
N ILE A 100 8.39 5.21 -3.91
CA ILE A 100 8.59 6.58 -3.38
C ILE A 100 8.95 6.54 -1.90
N GLN A 101 8.29 5.70 -1.10
CA GLN A 101 8.58 5.54 0.32
C GLN A 101 10.02 5.08 0.53
N ALA A 102 10.44 4.03 -0.15
CA ALA A 102 11.81 3.52 -0.04
C ALA A 102 12.86 4.53 -0.56
N LEU A 103 12.64 5.17 -1.72
CA LEU A 103 13.64 6.04 -2.34
C LEU A 103 13.72 7.44 -1.75
N PHE A 104 12.59 8.06 -1.40
CA PHE A 104 12.56 9.46 -0.97
C PHE A 104 12.45 9.64 0.54
N PHE A 105 11.90 8.65 1.24
CA PHE A 105 11.63 8.73 2.67
C PHE A 105 12.42 7.71 3.50
N ALA A 106 13.18 6.82 2.86
CA ALA A 106 13.88 5.70 3.50
C ALA A 106 12.95 4.75 4.28
N ASP A 107 11.66 4.73 3.95
CA ASP A 107 10.67 3.88 4.59
C ASP A 107 10.61 2.52 3.86
N GLY A 108 11.16 1.50 4.52
CA GLY A 108 11.45 0.19 3.97
C GLY A 108 12.74 0.12 3.15
N GLY A 109 13.36 -1.06 3.14
CA GLY A 109 14.63 -1.29 2.45
C GLY A 109 14.51 -1.34 0.94
N LEU A 110 15.54 -0.88 0.21
CA LEU A 110 15.61 -1.01 -1.24
C LEU A 110 15.83 -2.47 -1.66
N LEU A 111 16.66 -3.24 -0.95
CA LEU A 111 16.84 -4.66 -1.19
C LEU A 111 15.53 -5.43 -0.91
N ALA A 112 14.80 -5.01 0.12
CA ALA A 112 13.51 -5.58 0.53
C ALA A 112 12.32 -5.10 -0.33
N LEU A 113 12.47 -4.12 -1.22
CA LEU A 113 11.35 -3.50 -1.94
C LEU A 113 10.50 -4.53 -2.71
N GLY A 114 11.13 -5.55 -3.30
CA GLY A 114 10.40 -6.64 -3.99
C GLY A 114 9.49 -7.42 -3.03
N ALA A 115 9.96 -7.71 -1.82
CA ALA A 115 9.19 -8.34 -0.75
C ALA A 115 8.08 -7.41 -0.24
N ASN A 116 8.39 -6.13 0.00
CA ASN A 116 7.41 -5.13 0.43
C ASN A 116 6.26 -4.97 -0.60
N VAL A 117 6.58 -4.96 -1.90
CA VAL A 117 5.57 -4.96 -2.97
C VAL A 117 4.71 -6.24 -2.91
N TRP A 118 5.30 -7.40 -2.68
CA TRP A 118 4.55 -8.64 -2.56
C TRP A 118 3.64 -8.61 -1.33
N ASN A 119 4.19 -8.31 -0.17
CA ASN A 119 3.51 -8.38 1.12
C ASN A 119 2.37 -7.35 1.27
N MET A 120 2.53 -6.15 0.71
CA MET A 120 1.57 -5.07 0.86
C MET A 120 0.67 -4.89 -0.37
N ALA A 121 1.22 -5.05 -1.59
CA ALA A 121 0.47 -4.78 -2.79
C ALA A 121 -0.19 -6.03 -3.39
N PHE A 122 0.51 -7.16 -3.46
CA PHE A 122 -0.01 -8.36 -4.10
C PHE A 122 -1.24 -8.90 -3.37
N TYR A 123 -1.16 -9.08 -2.07
CA TYR A 123 -2.30 -9.57 -1.29
C TYR A 123 -3.46 -8.58 -1.31
N GLY A 124 -3.21 -7.30 -1.03
CA GLY A 124 -4.24 -6.27 -1.00
C GLY A 124 -4.92 -6.02 -2.34
N CYS A 125 -4.20 -6.13 -3.47
CA CYS A 125 -4.77 -5.83 -4.78
C CYS A 125 -5.30 -7.06 -5.53
N PHE A 126 -4.71 -8.25 -5.33
CA PHE A 126 -5.14 -9.44 -6.07
C PHE A 126 -5.90 -10.42 -5.20
N VAL A 127 -5.33 -10.83 -4.06
CA VAL A 127 -5.99 -11.82 -3.20
C VAL A 127 -7.30 -11.26 -2.67
N ASP A 128 -7.29 -10.04 -2.11
CA ASP A 128 -8.54 -9.40 -1.71
C ASP A 128 -9.52 -9.28 -2.86
N TYR A 129 -9.09 -8.65 -3.97
CA TYR A 129 -10.02 -8.34 -5.06
C TYR A 129 -10.68 -9.58 -5.66
N PHE A 130 -9.90 -10.63 -5.95
CA PHE A 130 -10.42 -11.81 -6.64
C PHE A 130 -11.11 -12.81 -5.71
N LEU A 131 -10.64 -12.93 -4.46
CA LEU A 131 -11.15 -13.95 -3.55
C LEU A 131 -12.17 -13.43 -2.53
N ILE A 132 -12.16 -12.11 -2.22
CA ILE A 132 -13.01 -11.53 -1.17
C ILE A 132 -13.93 -10.44 -1.74
N TYR A 133 -13.36 -9.32 -2.22
CA TYR A 133 -14.15 -8.17 -2.65
C TYR A 133 -15.12 -8.48 -3.79
N ARG A 134 -14.62 -8.96 -4.91
CA ARG A 134 -15.45 -9.26 -6.08
C ARG A 134 -16.51 -10.34 -5.82
N PRO A 135 -16.20 -11.49 -5.20
CA PRO A 135 -17.22 -12.49 -4.87
C PRO A 135 -18.30 -11.97 -3.92
N LEU A 136 -17.94 -11.19 -2.89
CA LEU A 136 -18.91 -10.60 -1.97
C LEU A 136 -19.80 -9.56 -2.67
N MET A 137 -19.21 -8.66 -3.46
CA MET A 137 -19.95 -7.60 -4.13
C MET A 137 -20.89 -8.13 -5.22
N GLN A 138 -20.47 -9.13 -6.00
CA GLN A 138 -21.27 -9.73 -7.09
C GLN A 138 -22.12 -10.91 -6.64
N GLY A 139 -21.80 -11.53 -5.49
CA GLY A 139 -22.49 -12.71 -4.98
C GLY A 139 -23.96 -12.43 -4.60
N ARG A 140 -24.75 -13.50 -4.53
CA ARG A 140 -26.15 -13.45 -4.09
C ARG A 140 -26.31 -13.34 -2.58
N LEU A 141 -25.27 -13.67 -1.83
CA LEU A 141 -25.24 -13.49 -0.38
C LEU A 141 -25.49 -12.01 -0.06
N LEU A 142 -26.39 -11.71 0.86
CA LEU A 142 -26.80 -10.33 1.21
C LEU A 142 -27.35 -9.53 0.00
N ALA A 143 -28.10 -10.16 -0.89
CA ALA A 143 -28.74 -9.47 -2.01
C ALA A 143 -29.52 -8.24 -1.53
N GLY A 144 -29.39 -7.11 -2.24
CA GLY A 144 -29.99 -5.83 -1.85
C GLY A 144 -29.28 -5.05 -0.74
N LYS A 145 -28.32 -5.64 -0.02
CA LYS A 145 -27.58 -5.00 1.10
C LYS A 145 -26.19 -4.50 0.66
N GLY A 146 -26.11 -3.63 -0.35
CA GLY A 146 -24.84 -3.19 -0.93
C GLY A 146 -23.88 -2.54 0.08
N ARG A 147 -24.38 -1.75 1.04
CA ARG A 147 -23.56 -1.15 2.11
C ARG A 147 -22.96 -2.22 3.02
N THR A 148 -23.77 -3.20 3.45
CA THR A 148 -23.29 -4.29 4.32
C THR A 148 -22.24 -5.14 3.62
N LYS A 149 -22.45 -5.46 2.33
CA LYS A 149 -21.45 -6.17 1.51
C LYS A 149 -20.12 -5.41 1.47
N LEU A 150 -20.19 -4.10 1.27
CA LEU A 150 -19.00 -3.25 1.18
C LEU A 150 -18.21 -3.23 2.49
N VAL A 151 -18.91 -3.07 3.62
CA VAL A 151 -18.29 -3.11 4.95
C VAL A 151 -17.64 -4.46 5.23
N LEU A 152 -18.38 -5.56 4.97
CA LEU A 152 -17.85 -6.91 5.18
C LEU A 152 -16.66 -7.20 4.27
N ALA A 153 -16.72 -6.80 2.99
CA ALA A 153 -15.61 -6.98 2.06
C ALA A 153 -14.38 -6.19 2.52
N SER A 154 -14.56 -4.95 3.00
CA SER A 154 -13.47 -4.12 3.51
C SER A 154 -12.81 -4.75 4.74
N VAL A 155 -13.59 -5.12 5.74
CA VAL A 155 -13.03 -5.67 6.99
C VAL A 155 -12.39 -7.03 6.75
N LEU A 156 -13.08 -7.95 6.09
CA LEU A 156 -12.53 -9.29 5.80
C LEU A 156 -11.31 -9.20 4.87
N GLY A 157 -11.38 -8.34 3.84
CA GLY A 157 -10.29 -8.13 2.90
C GLY A 157 -9.03 -7.63 3.59
N CYS A 158 -9.12 -6.54 4.35
CA CYS A 158 -7.97 -5.99 5.07
C CYS A 158 -7.42 -6.97 6.10
N VAL A 159 -8.27 -7.64 6.88
CA VAL A 159 -7.81 -8.64 7.87
C VAL A 159 -7.06 -9.79 7.19
N VAL A 160 -7.65 -10.41 6.17
CA VAL A 160 -7.03 -11.58 5.51
C VAL A 160 -5.72 -11.19 4.83
N THR A 161 -5.70 -10.05 4.13
CA THR A 161 -4.52 -9.64 3.36
C THR A 161 -3.37 -9.18 4.25
N LEU A 162 -3.66 -8.52 5.38
CA LEU A 162 -2.65 -8.17 6.37
C LEU A 162 -2.11 -9.40 7.10
N GLN A 163 -2.95 -10.40 7.40
CA GLN A 163 -2.48 -11.67 7.96
C GLN A 163 -1.55 -12.41 6.99
N LEU A 164 -1.90 -12.45 5.69
CA LEU A 164 -1.05 -13.06 4.67
C LEU A 164 0.26 -12.29 4.48
N GLY A 165 0.21 -10.95 4.46
CA GLY A 165 1.39 -10.12 4.37
C GLY A 165 2.33 -10.31 5.57
N ALA A 166 1.80 -10.27 6.79
CA ALA A 166 2.55 -10.51 8.01
C ALA A 166 3.17 -11.93 8.06
N LEU A 167 2.43 -12.94 7.62
CA LEU A 167 2.97 -14.31 7.52
C LEU A 167 4.08 -14.40 6.48
N SER A 168 3.94 -13.71 5.35
CA SER A 168 4.99 -13.69 4.31
C SER A 168 6.27 -13.04 4.81
N VAL A 169 6.19 -11.94 5.56
CA VAL A 169 7.35 -11.33 6.23
C VAL A 169 8.08 -12.37 7.10
N VAL A 170 7.34 -13.12 7.93
CA VAL A 170 7.92 -14.17 8.79
C VAL A 170 8.59 -15.27 7.95
N VAL A 171 7.94 -15.72 6.88
CA VAL A 171 8.47 -16.75 5.97
C VAL A 171 9.72 -16.25 5.25
N GLU A 172 9.68 -15.05 4.67
CA GLU A 172 10.78 -14.43 3.91
C GLU A 172 12.01 -14.23 4.79
N THR A 173 11.82 -13.72 6.02
CA THR A 173 12.89 -13.55 7.00
C THR A 173 13.47 -14.90 7.41
N SER A 174 12.64 -15.90 7.68
CA SER A 174 13.09 -17.24 8.04
C SER A 174 13.85 -17.93 6.91
N LEU A 175 13.39 -17.79 5.66
CA LEU A 175 14.06 -18.32 4.48
C LEU A 175 15.36 -17.58 4.17
N SER A 176 15.47 -16.34 4.57
CA SER A 176 16.69 -15.53 4.40
C SER A 176 17.83 -16.07 5.27
N GLY A 177 17.53 -16.65 6.45
CA GLY A 177 18.51 -17.26 7.31
C GLY A 177 19.59 -16.30 7.85
N ILE A 178 19.33 -14.99 7.78
CA ILE A 178 20.27 -13.94 8.22
C ILE A 178 20.13 -13.71 9.73
N THR A 179 18.90 -13.84 10.23
CA THR A 179 18.56 -13.62 11.64
C THR A 179 18.19 -14.94 12.29
N ALA A 180 18.64 -15.15 13.54
CA ALA A 180 18.28 -16.33 14.34
C ALA A 180 16.87 -16.20 14.96
N LEU A 181 15.87 -15.75 14.18
CA LEU A 181 14.50 -15.56 14.63
C LEU A 181 13.75 -16.90 14.65
N PRO A 182 13.25 -17.36 15.83
CA PRO A 182 12.43 -18.54 15.89
C PRO A 182 11.09 -18.29 15.17
N PHE A 183 10.83 -19.03 14.08
CA PHE A 183 9.63 -18.88 13.26
C PHE A 183 8.33 -18.80 14.08
N GLY A 184 8.16 -19.73 15.04
CA GLY A 184 6.93 -19.80 15.84
C GLY A 184 6.72 -18.58 16.74
N ALA A 185 7.79 -18.08 17.38
CA ALA A 185 7.72 -16.90 18.24
C ALA A 185 7.46 -15.64 17.40
N PHE A 186 8.16 -15.47 16.28
CA PHE A 186 7.96 -14.34 15.40
C PHE A 186 6.53 -14.31 14.81
N ALA A 187 6.03 -15.45 14.33
CA ALA A 187 4.65 -15.56 13.86
C ALA A 187 3.62 -15.26 14.97
N ALA A 188 3.86 -15.72 16.20
CA ALA A 188 2.97 -15.50 17.33
C ALA A 188 2.87 -14.04 17.76
N LEU A 189 3.88 -13.21 17.48
CA LEU A 189 3.84 -11.75 17.68
C LEU A 189 3.25 -11.03 16.47
N MET A 190 3.70 -11.37 15.28
CA MET A 190 3.28 -10.70 14.04
C MET A 190 1.78 -10.87 13.75
N GLN A 191 1.22 -12.05 13.94
CA GLN A 191 -0.16 -12.32 13.54
C GLN A 191 -1.21 -11.56 14.39
N PRO A 192 -1.15 -11.57 15.75
CA PRO A 192 -2.13 -10.83 16.55
C PRO A 192 -2.09 -9.32 16.32
N ILE A 193 -0.89 -8.73 16.20
CA ILE A 193 -0.77 -7.29 15.99
C ILE A 193 -1.33 -6.89 14.63
N HIS A 194 -1.05 -7.67 13.58
CA HIS A 194 -1.58 -7.41 12.24
C HIS A 194 -3.08 -7.74 12.10
N LEU A 195 -3.63 -8.59 12.97
CA LEU A 195 -5.08 -8.75 13.09
C LEU A 195 -5.73 -7.44 13.59
N ALA A 196 -5.17 -6.83 14.64
CA ALA A 196 -5.66 -5.56 15.16
C ALA A 196 -5.56 -4.44 14.11
N ILE A 197 -4.41 -4.33 13.44
CA ILE A 197 -4.19 -3.39 12.34
C ILE A 197 -5.22 -3.60 11.22
N GLY A 198 -5.46 -4.85 10.81
CA GLY A 198 -6.40 -5.21 9.76
C GLY A 198 -7.85 -4.84 10.08
N LEU A 199 -8.27 -4.95 11.34
CA LEU A 199 -9.60 -4.52 11.78
C LEU A 199 -9.76 -3.00 11.68
N VAL A 200 -8.77 -2.22 12.10
CA VAL A 200 -8.78 -0.76 12.01
C VAL A 200 -8.73 -0.31 10.54
N GLU A 201 -7.81 -0.87 9.74
CA GLU A 201 -7.73 -0.57 8.31
C GLU A 201 -9.03 -0.91 7.59
N GLY A 202 -9.64 -2.06 7.91
CA GLY A 202 -10.92 -2.48 7.35
C GLY A 202 -12.04 -1.49 7.65
N GLY A 203 -12.08 -0.93 8.87
CA GLY A 203 -13.02 0.12 9.27
C GLY A 203 -12.81 1.42 8.50
N ILE A 204 -11.57 1.90 8.38
CA ILE A 204 -11.22 3.11 7.63
C ILE A 204 -11.53 2.93 6.14
N THR A 205 -11.12 1.80 5.56
CA THR A 205 -11.40 1.45 4.16
C THR A 205 -12.92 1.40 3.90
N ALA A 206 -13.69 0.78 4.81
CA ALA A 206 -15.15 0.76 4.71
C ALA A 206 -15.75 2.17 4.73
N ALA A 207 -15.25 3.07 5.59
CA ALA A 207 -15.73 4.46 5.67
C ALA A 207 -15.49 5.20 4.34
N VAL A 208 -14.29 5.10 3.77
CA VAL A 208 -13.94 5.74 2.48
C VAL A 208 -14.79 5.15 1.35
N LEU A 209 -14.90 3.82 1.27
CA LEU A 209 -15.68 3.17 0.23
C LEU A 209 -17.18 3.44 0.36
N LEU A 210 -17.72 3.54 1.59
CA LEU A 210 -19.11 3.95 1.81
C LEU A 210 -19.35 5.41 1.37
N PHE A 211 -18.42 6.32 1.62
CA PHE A 211 -18.49 7.67 1.09
C PHE A 211 -18.57 7.67 -0.44
N VAL A 212 -17.68 6.92 -1.10
CA VAL A 212 -17.68 6.78 -2.57
C VAL A 212 -18.98 6.12 -3.06
N TYR A 213 -19.44 5.06 -2.40
CA TYR A 213 -20.70 4.39 -2.72
C TYR A 213 -21.92 5.31 -2.64
N GLN A 214 -21.94 6.22 -1.68
CA GLN A 214 -23.05 7.16 -1.48
C GLN A 214 -23.01 8.36 -2.42
N THR A 215 -21.81 8.76 -2.85
CA THR A 215 -21.61 9.96 -3.68
C THR A 215 -21.48 9.63 -5.17
N ARG A 216 -20.68 8.62 -5.50
CA ARG A 216 -20.33 8.22 -6.88
C ARG A 216 -20.10 6.71 -6.99
N PRO A 217 -21.16 5.88 -6.89
CA PRO A 217 -21.05 4.42 -6.89
C PRO A 217 -20.38 3.84 -8.14
N GLU A 218 -20.41 4.57 -9.26
CA GLU A 218 -19.73 4.16 -10.49
C GLU A 218 -18.18 4.20 -10.42
N LEU A 219 -17.60 4.78 -9.37
CA LEU A 219 -16.16 4.71 -9.14
C LEU A 219 -15.74 3.38 -8.52
N LEU A 220 -16.68 2.66 -7.92
CA LEU A 220 -16.40 1.37 -7.28
C LEU A 220 -16.45 0.24 -8.30
N GLN A 221 -15.45 -0.63 -8.26
CA GLN A 221 -15.47 -1.88 -9.01
C GLN A 221 -16.60 -2.77 -8.50
N CYS A 222 -17.26 -3.48 -9.41
CA CYS A 222 -18.30 -4.47 -9.08
C CYS A 222 -19.53 -3.92 -8.33
N ALA A 223 -19.65 -2.62 -8.08
CA ALA A 223 -20.86 -2.06 -7.47
C ALA A 223 -21.99 -2.01 -8.50
N SER A 224 -23.14 -2.62 -8.17
CA SER A 224 -24.34 -2.46 -8.98
C SER A 224 -24.88 -1.04 -8.79
N ALA A 225 -24.78 -0.23 -9.82
CA ALA A 225 -25.28 1.16 -9.81
C ALA A 225 -26.83 1.25 -9.86
N SER A 226 -27.52 0.14 -9.66
CA SER A 226 -28.98 0.05 -9.72
C SER A 226 -29.65 0.98 -8.73
N GLY A 227 -30.09 2.16 -9.20
CA GLY A 227 -30.92 3.09 -8.43
C GLY A 227 -30.16 4.12 -7.55
N ALA A 228 -28.84 4.09 -7.48
CA ALA A 228 -28.10 5.10 -6.73
C ALA A 228 -27.97 6.38 -7.55
N LYS A 229 -28.62 7.46 -7.12
CA LYS A 229 -28.47 8.79 -7.71
C LYS A 229 -27.08 9.34 -7.36
N ASN A 230 -26.33 9.79 -8.37
CA ASN A 230 -25.09 10.54 -8.17
C ASN A 230 -25.38 11.83 -7.38
N ARG A 231 -24.85 11.94 -6.16
CA ARG A 231 -25.12 13.09 -5.26
C ARG A 231 -24.21 14.28 -5.53
N CYS A 232 -23.06 14.08 -6.14
CA CYS A 232 -22.13 15.15 -6.51
C CYS A 232 -21.48 14.87 -7.87
N SER A 233 -20.79 15.85 -8.45
CA SER A 233 -20.03 15.63 -9.67
C SER A 233 -18.80 14.76 -9.39
N ARG A 234 -18.29 14.03 -10.39
CA ARG A 234 -17.06 13.26 -10.26
C ARG A 234 -15.88 14.15 -9.85
N ARG A 235 -15.80 15.36 -10.40
CA ARG A 235 -14.75 16.33 -10.04
C ARG A 235 -14.84 16.72 -8.56
N ALA A 236 -16.04 16.93 -8.04
CA ALA A 236 -16.25 17.25 -6.63
C ALA A 236 -15.87 16.07 -5.72
N ALA A 237 -16.25 14.82 -6.06
CA ALA A 237 -15.86 13.65 -5.28
C ALA A 237 -14.34 13.47 -5.23
N LEU A 238 -13.65 13.60 -6.37
CA LEU A 238 -12.19 13.54 -6.44
C LEU A 238 -11.53 14.71 -5.71
N ALA A 239 -12.09 15.92 -5.78
CA ALA A 239 -11.57 17.06 -5.05
C ALA A 239 -11.68 16.88 -3.52
N ILE A 240 -12.77 16.28 -3.03
CA ILE A 240 -12.92 15.95 -1.60
C ILE A 240 -11.87 14.93 -1.18
N LEU A 241 -11.65 13.87 -1.97
CA LEU A 241 -10.63 12.85 -1.67
C LEU A 241 -9.21 13.42 -1.75
N ALA A 242 -8.94 14.31 -2.71
CA ALA A 242 -7.66 15.02 -2.81
C ALA A 242 -7.45 15.97 -1.62
N ALA A 243 -8.47 16.72 -1.23
CA ALA A 243 -8.41 17.57 -0.04
C ALA A 243 -8.18 16.73 1.23
N ALA A 244 -8.84 15.57 1.35
CA ALA A 244 -8.59 14.63 2.44
C ALA A 244 -7.12 14.16 2.45
N ALA A 245 -6.54 13.81 1.30
CA ALA A 245 -5.13 13.42 1.20
C ALA A 245 -4.20 14.54 1.69
N LEU A 246 -4.46 15.79 1.29
CA LEU A 246 -3.66 16.94 1.72
C LEU A 246 -3.80 17.23 3.22
N VAL A 247 -5.01 17.13 3.77
CA VAL A 247 -5.26 17.31 5.22
C VAL A 247 -4.61 16.19 6.02
N ILE A 248 -4.69 14.95 5.53
CA ILE A 248 -4.08 13.79 6.17
C ILE A 248 -2.54 13.94 6.13
N GLY A 249 -1.95 14.08 4.96
CA GLY A 249 -0.49 14.15 4.80
C GLY A 249 0.13 15.43 5.38
N GLY A 250 -0.54 16.58 5.27
CA GLY A 250 -0.01 17.86 5.75
C GLY A 250 -0.34 18.21 7.21
N GLY A 251 -1.33 17.55 7.83
CA GLY A 251 -1.80 17.92 9.16
C GLY A 251 -2.04 16.74 10.09
N LEU A 252 -2.87 15.76 9.72
CA LEU A 252 -3.17 14.63 10.60
C LEU A 252 -1.99 13.71 10.83
N SER A 253 -1.03 13.65 9.91
CA SER A 253 0.24 12.94 10.08
C SER A 253 1.06 13.44 11.27
N LEU A 254 0.85 14.68 11.72
CA LEU A 254 1.47 15.21 12.94
C LEU A 254 0.97 14.55 14.23
N LEU A 255 -0.15 13.85 14.17
CA LEU A 255 -0.74 13.11 15.29
C LEU A 255 -0.40 11.62 15.22
N ALA A 256 0.51 11.23 14.32
CA ALA A 256 0.97 9.85 14.22
C ALA A 256 1.62 9.39 15.53
N SER A 257 1.40 8.12 15.88
CA SER A 257 2.02 7.50 17.05
C SER A 257 3.52 7.38 16.85
N SER A 258 4.29 7.66 17.90
CA SER A 258 5.73 7.40 17.97
C SER A 258 6.06 5.95 18.38
N ASN A 259 5.06 5.13 18.70
CA ASN A 259 5.31 3.72 19.01
C ASN A 259 5.85 2.98 17.77
N PRO A 260 6.70 1.96 17.96
CA PRO A 260 7.19 1.13 16.86
C PRO A 260 6.02 0.48 16.11
N ASP A 261 6.19 0.29 14.81
CA ASP A 261 5.18 -0.40 14.00
C ASP A 261 5.07 -1.90 14.37
N GLY A 262 4.08 -2.60 13.81
CA GLY A 262 3.84 -3.99 14.18
C GLY A 262 5.01 -4.93 13.88
N LEU A 263 5.87 -4.63 12.91
CA LEU A 263 7.07 -5.41 12.61
C LEU A 263 8.19 -5.09 13.59
N GLU A 264 8.53 -3.82 13.77
CA GLU A 264 9.54 -3.36 14.73
C GLU A 264 9.20 -3.81 16.15
N TRP A 265 7.94 -3.62 16.56
CA TRP A 265 7.46 -4.09 17.87
C TRP A 265 7.60 -5.60 18.03
N SER A 266 7.34 -6.38 16.99
CA SER A 266 7.48 -7.83 17.03
C SER A 266 8.95 -8.26 17.18
N LEU A 267 9.89 -7.44 16.74
CA LEU A 267 11.32 -7.72 16.80
C LEU A 267 11.94 -7.19 18.11
N PHE A 268 11.69 -5.94 18.44
CA PHE A 268 12.39 -5.20 19.50
C PHE A 268 11.52 -4.91 20.72
N GLY A 269 10.20 -5.07 20.65
CA GLY A 269 9.29 -4.68 21.72
C GLY A 269 9.11 -3.15 21.80
N ASN A 270 8.82 -2.65 22.98
CA ASN A 270 8.75 -1.23 23.33
C ASN A 270 8.98 -1.10 24.85
N GLU A 271 10.22 -0.88 25.26
CA GLU A 271 10.58 -0.81 26.67
C GLU A 271 9.93 0.38 27.39
N GLU A 272 9.74 1.50 26.73
CA GLU A 272 9.07 2.69 27.29
C GLU A 272 7.62 2.39 27.64
N ALA A 273 6.98 1.51 26.87
CA ALA A 273 5.61 1.05 27.13
C ALA A 273 5.56 -0.21 28.02
N GLY A 274 6.70 -0.69 28.51
CA GLY A 274 6.80 -1.87 29.38
C GLY A 274 6.82 -3.21 28.64
N TYR A 275 7.09 -3.22 27.35
CA TYR A 275 7.21 -4.41 26.52
C TYR A 275 8.67 -4.62 26.13
N SER A 276 9.37 -5.50 26.82
CA SER A 276 10.74 -5.87 26.47
C SER A 276 10.81 -6.67 25.17
N ALA A 277 11.96 -6.61 24.51
CA ALA A 277 12.23 -7.37 23.29
C ALA A 277 12.10 -8.87 23.53
N ASN A 278 11.04 -9.48 23.00
CA ASN A 278 10.76 -10.89 23.20
C ASN A 278 11.68 -11.83 22.41
N MET A 279 12.44 -11.29 21.45
CA MET A 279 13.25 -12.05 20.51
C MET A 279 14.73 -12.07 20.86
N GLY A 280 15.15 -11.36 21.92
CA GLY A 280 16.55 -11.30 22.35
C GLY A 280 17.48 -10.69 21.29
N LEU A 281 16.95 -9.86 20.39
CA LEU A 281 17.71 -9.15 19.40
C LEU A 281 18.01 -7.75 19.92
N ASP A 282 19.29 -7.37 19.91
CA ASP A 282 19.68 -6.00 20.05
C ASP A 282 19.53 -5.31 18.69
N GLU A 283 19.11 -4.05 18.68
CA GLU A 283 19.02 -3.27 17.44
C GLU A 283 20.35 -3.24 16.67
N GLU A 284 21.48 -3.25 17.39
CA GLU A 284 22.82 -3.33 16.81
C GLU A 284 23.15 -4.70 16.20
N ALA A 285 22.53 -5.77 16.69
CA ALA A 285 22.68 -7.15 16.17
C ALA A 285 21.65 -7.49 15.09
N TYR A 286 20.81 -6.54 14.75
CA TYR A 286 19.74 -6.68 13.79
C TYR A 286 20.24 -6.68 12.35
N GLY A 287 20.41 -7.88 11.85
CA GLY A 287 20.72 -8.16 10.47
C GLY A 287 22.21 -8.24 10.17
N ALA A 288 22.59 -9.36 9.55
CA ALA A 288 23.90 -9.47 8.96
C ALA A 288 23.98 -8.48 7.79
N GLU A 289 24.92 -7.54 7.89
CA GLU A 289 25.26 -6.62 6.81
C GLU A 289 25.73 -7.43 5.60
N SER A 290 24.85 -7.62 4.64
CA SER A 290 25.27 -8.16 3.35
C SER A 290 25.82 -7.02 2.49
N ALA A 291 26.85 -7.28 1.70
CA ALA A 291 27.38 -6.27 0.76
C ALA A 291 26.30 -5.74 -0.22
N ALA A 292 25.20 -6.46 -0.39
CA ALA A 292 24.06 -6.02 -1.17
C ALA A 292 23.19 -5.01 -0.38
N ALA A 293 22.97 -5.26 0.93
CA ALA A 293 22.25 -4.34 1.81
C ALA A 293 23.03 -3.02 1.99
N GLU A 294 24.36 -3.07 2.19
CA GLU A 294 25.20 -1.88 2.26
C GLU A 294 25.09 -1.03 0.98
N LYS A 295 25.14 -1.65 -0.19
CA LYS A 295 24.98 -0.94 -1.48
C LYS A 295 23.59 -0.33 -1.62
N ALA A 296 22.55 -1.04 -1.19
CA ALA A 296 21.18 -0.57 -1.22
C ALA A 296 21.01 0.64 -0.27
N ALA A 297 21.53 0.54 0.97
CA ALA A 297 21.54 1.62 1.95
C ALA A 297 22.30 2.85 1.43
N ALA A 298 23.47 2.67 0.81
CA ALA A 298 24.25 3.77 0.23
C ALA A 298 23.53 4.48 -0.94
N VAL A 299 22.68 3.78 -1.68
CA VAL A 299 21.81 4.38 -2.69
C VAL A 299 20.66 5.12 -2.01
N GLN A 300 20.03 4.50 -1.02
CA GLN A 300 18.92 5.07 -0.27
C GLN A 300 19.31 6.35 0.45
N GLU A 301 20.47 6.40 1.10
CA GLU A 301 21.02 7.60 1.74
C GLU A 301 21.17 8.77 0.76
N LYS A 302 21.57 8.51 -0.48
CA LYS A 302 21.70 9.55 -1.52
C LYS A 302 20.39 10.02 -2.11
N THR A 303 19.38 9.17 -2.10
CA THR A 303 18.07 9.44 -2.74
C THR A 303 17.02 9.92 -1.76
N SER A 304 17.13 9.56 -0.47
CA SER A 304 16.21 9.99 0.58
C SER A 304 16.39 11.46 0.91
N LEU A 305 15.55 12.28 0.27
CA LEU A 305 15.56 13.74 0.48
C LEU A 305 14.89 14.16 1.79
N LEU A 306 13.98 13.33 2.29
CA LEU A 306 13.19 13.56 3.50
C LEU A 306 13.10 12.23 4.29
N PRO A 307 14.26 11.75 4.84
CA PRO A 307 14.30 10.47 5.56
C PRO A 307 13.34 10.50 6.74
N ASP A 308 12.72 9.36 7.02
CA ASP A 308 11.74 9.19 8.10
C ASP A 308 10.63 10.25 8.09
N TYR A 309 10.24 10.68 6.89
CA TYR A 309 9.24 11.74 6.66
C TYR A 309 9.58 13.07 7.33
N ASN A 310 10.88 13.41 7.48
CA ASN A 310 11.32 14.67 8.08
C ASN A 310 12.48 15.29 7.31
N PHE A 311 12.88 16.49 7.71
CA PHE A 311 14.15 17.07 7.25
C PHE A 311 15.31 16.28 7.86
N ALA A 312 16.35 16.02 7.08
CA ALA A 312 17.52 15.27 7.53
C ALA A 312 18.06 15.83 8.86
N GLY A 313 18.14 14.97 9.89
CA GLY A 313 18.63 15.32 11.22
C GLY A 313 17.68 16.22 12.04
N SER A 314 16.40 16.25 11.75
CA SER A 314 15.41 17.07 12.46
C SER A 314 14.09 16.34 12.64
N ASP A 315 13.49 16.44 13.82
CA ASP A 315 12.13 15.94 14.14
C ASP A 315 11.15 17.11 14.23
N SER A 316 10.99 17.83 13.13
CA SER A 316 10.13 19.00 13.10
C SER A 316 8.75 18.71 12.51
N ALA A 317 7.69 19.25 13.12
CA ALA A 317 6.34 19.21 12.58
C ALA A 317 6.25 19.76 11.13
N ALA A 318 7.10 20.75 10.82
CA ALA A 318 7.19 21.29 9.46
C ALA A 318 7.75 20.26 8.48
N GLY A 319 8.77 19.49 8.89
CA GLY A 319 9.34 18.42 8.07
C GLY A 319 8.31 17.35 7.73
N THR A 320 7.57 16.87 8.72
CA THR A 320 6.50 15.87 8.52
C THR A 320 5.41 16.39 7.59
N SER A 321 4.92 17.63 7.78
CA SER A 321 3.92 18.23 6.90
C SER A 321 4.43 18.39 5.46
N VAL A 322 5.66 18.86 5.27
CA VAL A 322 6.28 18.99 3.95
C VAL A 322 6.43 17.63 3.29
N SER A 323 6.89 16.61 4.00
CA SER A 323 7.03 15.24 3.52
C SER A 323 5.69 14.68 3.03
N GLY A 324 4.62 14.88 3.79
CA GLY A 324 3.28 14.45 3.41
C GLY A 324 2.77 15.12 2.14
N LEU A 325 2.93 16.44 2.01
CA LEU A 325 2.50 17.18 0.84
C LEU A 325 3.34 16.85 -0.40
N VAL A 326 4.67 16.79 -0.25
CA VAL A 326 5.61 16.43 -1.33
C VAL A 326 5.36 15.00 -1.78
N GLY A 327 5.24 14.05 -0.86
CA GLY A 327 4.97 12.65 -1.18
C GLY A 327 3.64 12.45 -1.90
N CYS A 328 2.55 13.11 -1.45
CA CYS A 328 1.27 13.11 -2.15
C CYS A 328 1.42 13.61 -3.60
N ALA A 329 2.16 14.69 -3.81
CA ALA A 329 2.37 15.26 -5.13
C ALA A 329 3.20 14.34 -6.04
N LEU A 330 4.29 13.77 -5.53
CA LEU A 330 5.15 12.82 -6.25
C LEU A 330 4.40 11.56 -6.66
N VAL A 331 3.71 10.94 -5.70
CA VAL A 331 2.91 9.72 -5.94
C VAL A 331 1.81 9.99 -6.95
N ALA A 332 1.07 11.11 -6.83
CA ALA A 332 0.04 11.49 -7.78
C ALA A 332 0.61 11.71 -9.20
N ALA A 333 1.75 12.39 -9.31
CA ALA A 333 2.41 12.66 -10.58
C ALA A 333 2.87 11.36 -11.26
N LEU A 334 3.55 10.47 -10.54
CA LEU A 334 4.03 9.20 -11.08
C LEU A 334 2.89 8.24 -11.43
N ALA A 335 1.85 8.15 -10.61
CA ALA A 335 0.65 7.38 -10.93
C ALA A 335 -0.03 7.90 -12.21
N ALA A 336 -0.08 9.23 -12.40
CA ALA A 336 -0.56 9.84 -13.62
C ALA A 336 0.32 9.50 -14.84
N ILE A 337 1.65 9.53 -14.69
CA ILE A 337 2.60 9.19 -15.76
C ILE A 337 2.43 7.74 -16.21
N ILE A 338 2.29 6.77 -15.29
CA ILE A 338 2.03 5.37 -15.62
C ILE A 338 0.74 5.23 -16.43
N SER A 339 -0.32 5.90 -16.00
CA SER A 339 -1.58 5.90 -16.75
C SER A 339 -1.47 6.57 -18.13
N LEU A 340 -0.59 7.57 -18.31
CA LEU A 340 -0.33 8.22 -19.61
C LEU A 340 0.56 7.38 -20.53
N ALA A 341 1.57 6.70 -19.98
CA ALA A 341 2.49 5.89 -20.75
C ALA A 341 1.77 4.74 -21.49
N GLY A 342 0.76 4.13 -20.85
CA GLY A 342 -0.13 3.17 -21.49
C GLY A 342 -0.84 3.70 -22.74
N ARG A 343 -1.17 5.01 -22.76
CA ARG A 343 -1.88 5.69 -23.87
C ARG A 343 -0.97 6.04 -25.04
N THR A 344 0.26 6.47 -24.78
CA THR A 344 1.22 6.87 -25.82
C THR A 344 1.74 5.68 -26.61
N ALA A 345 1.95 4.53 -25.96
CA ALA A 345 2.30 3.28 -26.61
C ALA A 345 1.25 2.85 -27.66
N ARG A 346 -0.04 3.08 -27.36
CA ARG A 346 -1.17 2.79 -28.26
C ARG A 346 -1.18 3.66 -29.53
N LYS A 347 -0.91 4.98 -29.41
CA LYS A 347 -0.87 5.87 -30.59
C LYS A 347 0.21 5.43 -31.58
N LYS A 348 1.33 4.89 -31.10
CA LYS A 348 2.41 4.36 -31.94
C LYS A 348 2.06 3.03 -32.60
N SER A 349 1.37 2.12 -31.89
CA SER A 349 0.95 0.81 -32.43
C SER A 349 -0.16 0.97 -33.48
N GLY A 350 -1.17 1.80 -33.24
CA GLY A 350 -2.25 2.06 -34.20
C GLY A 350 -1.78 2.75 -35.50
N LYS A 351 -0.76 3.64 -35.41
CA LYS A 351 -0.14 4.24 -36.60
C LYS A 351 0.67 3.22 -37.43
N LYS A 352 1.32 2.24 -36.77
CA LYS A 352 2.04 1.16 -37.48
C LYS A 352 1.09 0.21 -38.23
N GLN A 353 -0.08 -0.10 -37.65
CA GLN A 353 -1.07 -0.94 -38.34
C GLN A 353 -1.77 -0.20 -39.49
N ALA A 354 -2.04 1.08 -39.36
CA ALA A 354 -2.64 1.91 -40.42
C ALA A 354 -1.67 2.25 -41.57
N SER A 355 -0.35 2.08 -41.37
CA SER A 355 0.67 2.30 -42.43
C SER A 355 1.15 0.98 -43.09
N ALA A 356 0.64 -0.17 -42.63
CA ALA A 356 0.98 -1.50 -43.14
C ALA A 356 -0.20 -2.19 -43.87
N GLY A 357 -1.36 -1.55 -43.97
CA GLY A 357 -2.52 -1.92 -44.80
C GLY A 357 -2.82 -0.83 -45.83
#